data_c26a6e88a9680dad9d35fe28699265a2
#
_entry.id   c26a6e88a9680dad9d35fe28699265a2
#
_cell.length_a   1.000
_cell.length_b   1.000
_cell.length_c   1.000
_cell.angle_alpha   90.00
_cell.angle_beta   90.00
_cell.angle_gamma   90.00
#
_symmetry.space_group_name_H-M   'P 1'
#
loop_
_entity.id
_entity.type
_entity.pdbx_description
1 polymer ?
#
loop_
_entity_poly.entity_id
_entity_poly.type
_entity_poly.pdbx_seq_one_letter_code
_entity_poly.pdbx_strand_id
1 'polypeptide(L)'
;DDVLAAPIDKCRLFEFAGTNLSREPSRSATMFAAERAGQTGAKVVFDLDFRPDQWHDVRAFGVSARAVLPLVDVVIGTQDEVNAALLSDVASVSLTDSQVSDARVAGDTKAAIAALLERGPEALVIKTGERGSRVHLHSGEVIAVPGFPVEVYNILGAGDAFGGGFLFGLARDWDWYRSARLGNACGAIVVTKHGCANFMPTMDEVMAFVEPYGRLD
;
A
#
# COMPACT_ATOMS: atom_id res chain seq x y z
N ASP A 1 24.07 -6.18 7.74
CA ASP A 1 24.92 -5.00 8.04
C ASP A 1 24.26 -3.70 7.57
N ASP A 2 23.65 -3.65 6.37
CA ASP A 2 23.06 -2.43 5.81
C ASP A 2 21.91 -1.87 6.65
N VAL A 3 21.04 -2.76 7.18
CA VAL A 3 19.95 -2.37 8.10
C VAL A 3 20.49 -1.73 9.38
N LEU A 4 21.63 -2.20 9.89
CA LEU A 4 22.25 -1.64 11.09
C LEU A 4 22.87 -0.26 10.83
N ALA A 5 23.30 0.00 9.61
CA ALA A 5 23.86 1.29 9.19
C ALA A 5 22.77 2.33 8.87
N ALA A 6 21.55 1.87 8.55
CA ALA A 6 20.44 2.77 8.23
C ALA A 6 19.89 3.45 9.50
N PRO A 7 19.52 4.75 9.43
CA PRO A 7 19.00 5.51 10.57
C PRO A 7 17.53 5.20 10.87
N ILE A 8 17.14 3.91 10.94
CA ILE A 8 15.77 3.46 11.15
C ILE A 8 15.21 3.98 12.48
N ASP A 9 16.03 4.08 13.50
CA ASP A 9 15.70 4.61 14.83
C ASP A 9 15.38 6.11 14.86
N LYS A 10 15.52 6.81 13.72
CA LYS A 10 15.20 8.24 13.57
C LYS A 10 13.97 8.49 12.70
N CYS A 11 13.41 7.46 12.09
CA CYS A 11 12.22 7.62 11.24
C CYS A 11 10.94 7.70 12.09
N ARG A 12 9.95 8.46 11.59
CA ARG A 12 8.58 8.48 12.15
C ARG A 12 7.70 7.41 11.51
N LEU A 13 8.02 7.06 10.27
CA LEU A 13 7.33 6.06 9.47
C LEU A 13 8.39 5.17 8.81
N PHE A 14 8.12 3.89 8.78
CA PHE A 14 8.90 2.90 8.04
C PHE A 14 7.96 2.15 7.11
N GLU A 15 8.21 2.23 5.81
CA GLU A 15 7.41 1.52 4.81
C GLU A 15 8.25 0.46 4.12
N PHE A 16 7.61 -0.66 3.79
CA PHE A 16 8.16 -1.70 2.94
C PHE A 16 7.08 -2.33 2.07
N ALA A 17 7.50 -2.88 0.92
CA ALA A 17 6.62 -3.54 -0.03
C ALA A 17 6.67 -5.07 0.09
N GLY A 18 5.60 -5.75 -0.33
CA GLY A 18 5.53 -7.22 -0.35
C GLY A 18 6.58 -7.86 -1.24
N THR A 19 7.00 -7.17 -2.29
CA THR A 19 8.11 -7.60 -3.16
C THR A 19 9.43 -7.77 -2.39
N ASN A 20 9.65 -7.01 -1.31
CA ASN A 20 10.83 -7.16 -0.45
C ASN A 20 10.85 -8.51 0.28
N LEU A 21 9.69 -9.16 0.44
CA LEU A 21 9.55 -10.43 1.15
C LEU A 21 9.73 -11.66 0.24
N SER A 22 9.92 -11.47 -1.07
CA SER A 22 9.92 -12.55 -2.04
C SER A 22 11.17 -13.44 -1.94
N ARG A 23 12.32 -12.88 -1.62
CA ARG A 23 13.62 -13.58 -1.64
C ARG A 23 14.54 -13.16 -0.52
N GLU A 24 15.45 -14.08 -0.12
CA GLU A 24 16.58 -13.77 0.74
C GLU A 24 17.72 -13.08 -0.09
N PRO A 25 18.50 -12.18 0.51
CA PRO A 25 18.47 -11.74 1.93
C PRO A 25 17.48 -10.62 2.22
N SER A 26 16.75 -10.10 1.20
CA SER A 26 15.83 -8.98 1.33
C SER A 26 14.73 -9.25 2.37
N ARG A 27 14.15 -10.44 2.36
CA ARG A 27 13.10 -10.84 3.32
C ARG A 27 13.54 -10.68 4.76
N SER A 28 14.64 -11.33 5.14
CA SER A 28 15.17 -11.28 6.51
C SER A 28 15.57 -9.86 6.91
N ALA A 29 16.19 -9.10 5.99
CA ALA A 29 16.57 -7.72 6.23
C ALA A 29 15.35 -6.82 6.45
N THR A 30 14.29 -6.98 5.64
CA THR A 30 13.05 -6.22 5.75
C THR A 30 12.32 -6.51 7.06
N MET A 31 12.18 -7.78 7.44
CA MET A 31 11.55 -8.17 8.70
C MET A 31 12.30 -7.59 9.90
N PHE A 32 13.62 -7.67 9.89
CA PHE A 32 14.47 -7.10 10.95
C PHE A 32 14.35 -5.56 11.00
N ALA A 33 14.28 -4.90 9.84
CA ALA A 33 14.11 -3.45 9.77
C ALA A 33 12.73 -3.02 10.31
N ALA A 34 11.66 -3.75 9.95
CA ALA A 34 10.30 -3.48 10.44
C ALA A 34 10.19 -3.64 11.96
N GLU A 35 10.74 -4.74 12.51
CA GLU A 35 10.79 -4.96 13.97
C GLU A 35 11.53 -3.83 14.67
N ARG A 36 12.71 -3.46 14.16
CA ARG A 36 13.52 -2.38 14.71
C ARG A 36 12.81 -1.02 14.66
N ALA A 37 12.12 -0.72 13.56
CA ALA A 37 11.33 0.50 13.42
C ALA A 37 10.22 0.57 14.48
N GLY A 38 9.44 -0.50 14.65
CA GLY A 38 8.39 -0.57 15.67
C GLY A 38 8.92 -0.42 17.10
N GLN A 39 10.08 -1.02 17.40
CA GLN A 39 10.73 -0.91 18.73
C GLN A 39 11.14 0.54 19.07
N THR A 40 11.41 1.37 18.06
CA THR A 40 11.76 2.79 18.25
C THR A 40 10.57 3.74 18.18
N GLY A 41 9.37 3.20 18.01
CA GLY A 41 8.12 3.96 17.98
C GLY A 41 7.77 4.55 16.62
N ALA A 42 8.44 4.12 15.56
CA ALA A 42 8.01 4.43 14.20
C ALA A 42 6.76 3.64 13.84
N LYS A 43 5.82 4.27 13.12
CA LYS A 43 4.68 3.56 12.54
C LYS A 43 5.14 2.74 11.32
N VAL A 44 4.89 1.44 11.35
CA VAL A 44 5.28 0.50 10.30
C VAL A 44 4.16 0.35 9.29
N VAL A 45 4.45 0.62 8.03
CA VAL A 45 3.48 0.55 6.92
C VAL A 45 3.90 -0.52 5.93
N PHE A 46 2.97 -1.38 5.56
CA PHE A 46 3.17 -2.47 4.62
C PHE A 46 2.32 -2.27 3.37
N ASP A 47 2.93 -1.93 2.22
CA ASP A 47 2.26 -2.02 0.92
C ASP A 47 2.34 -3.48 0.44
N LEU A 48 1.19 -4.10 0.22
CA LEU A 48 1.10 -5.50 -0.17
C LEU A 48 1.83 -5.80 -1.48
N ASP A 49 1.77 -4.92 -2.46
CA ASP A 49 2.51 -4.97 -3.73
C ASP A 49 2.75 -6.41 -4.24
N PHE A 50 1.66 -7.14 -4.46
CA PHE A 50 1.70 -8.52 -4.93
C PHE A 50 2.11 -8.58 -6.40
N ARG A 51 3.29 -9.15 -6.69
CA ARG A 51 3.83 -9.38 -8.03
C ARG A 51 4.01 -10.89 -8.25
N PRO A 52 3.09 -11.54 -8.99
CA PRO A 52 3.08 -13.01 -9.13
C PRO A 52 4.39 -13.60 -9.65
N ASP A 53 5.05 -12.92 -10.57
CA ASP A 53 6.30 -13.33 -11.22
C ASP A 53 7.51 -13.36 -10.27
N GLN A 54 7.41 -12.73 -9.11
CA GLN A 54 8.49 -12.72 -8.11
C GLN A 54 8.43 -13.91 -7.14
N TRP A 55 7.40 -14.74 -7.23
CA TRP A 55 7.19 -15.86 -6.33
C TRP A 55 7.25 -17.20 -7.07
N HIS A 56 8.00 -18.17 -6.55
CA HIS A 56 7.98 -19.54 -7.09
C HIS A 56 6.61 -20.19 -6.98
N ASP A 57 5.93 -19.90 -5.88
CA ASP A 57 4.55 -20.27 -5.62
C ASP A 57 3.85 -19.04 -5.08
N VAL A 58 2.82 -18.58 -5.78
CA VAL A 58 2.09 -17.37 -5.42
C VAL A 58 1.46 -17.43 -4.02
N ARG A 59 1.20 -18.63 -3.50
CA ARG A 59 0.71 -18.83 -2.13
C ARG A 59 1.74 -18.43 -1.07
N ALA A 60 3.03 -18.48 -1.40
CA ALA A 60 4.11 -18.08 -0.50
C ALA A 60 4.08 -16.58 -0.17
N PHE A 61 3.51 -15.75 -1.07
CA PHE A 61 3.21 -14.36 -0.78
C PHE A 61 2.32 -14.25 0.47
N GLY A 62 1.18 -14.94 0.47
CA GLY A 62 0.24 -14.89 1.59
C GLY A 62 0.85 -15.36 2.91
N VAL A 63 1.70 -16.40 2.88
CA VAL A 63 2.43 -16.86 4.06
C VAL A 63 3.35 -15.77 4.59
N SER A 64 4.16 -15.16 3.71
CA SER A 64 5.11 -14.12 4.09
C SER A 64 4.41 -12.84 4.56
N ALA A 65 3.35 -12.42 3.86
CA ALA A 65 2.54 -11.26 4.23
C ALA A 65 1.94 -11.43 5.64
N ARG A 66 1.31 -12.57 5.91
CA ARG A 66 0.73 -12.84 7.24
C ARG A 66 1.77 -12.96 8.35
N ALA A 67 2.98 -13.40 8.04
CA ALA A 67 4.04 -13.54 9.02
C ALA A 67 4.56 -12.18 9.53
N VAL A 68 4.51 -11.11 8.73
CA VAL A 68 4.98 -9.77 9.11
C VAL A 68 3.91 -8.91 9.77
N LEU A 69 2.61 -9.24 9.65
CA LEU A 69 1.52 -8.41 10.17
C LEU A 69 1.63 -8.04 11.66
N PRO A 70 2.14 -8.90 12.56
CA PRO A 70 2.35 -8.52 13.97
C PRO A 70 3.35 -7.37 14.17
N LEU A 71 4.12 -7.02 13.13
CA LEU A 71 5.08 -5.91 13.13
C LEU A 71 4.53 -4.65 12.45
N VAL A 72 3.29 -4.70 11.93
CA VAL A 72 2.73 -3.69 11.03
C VAL A 72 1.58 -2.94 11.70
N ASP A 73 1.60 -1.62 11.59
CA ASP A 73 0.50 -0.77 12.05
C ASP A 73 -0.53 -0.49 10.95
N VAL A 74 -0.08 -0.34 9.70
CA VAL A 74 -0.95 -0.01 8.56
C VAL A 74 -0.64 -0.87 7.36
N VAL A 75 -1.67 -1.46 6.76
CA VAL A 75 -1.57 -2.19 5.49
C VAL A 75 -2.16 -1.35 4.36
N ILE A 76 -1.48 -1.30 3.21
CA ILE A 76 -1.99 -0.69 1.97
C ILE A 76 -2.05 -1.76 0.88
N GLY A 77 -3.09 -1.76 0.06
CA GLY A 77 -3.18 -2.69 -1.06
C GLY A 77 -4.40 -2.45 -1.94
N THR A 78 -4.46 -3.19 -3.04
CA THR A 78 -5.66 -3.35 -3.86
C THR A 78 -6.52 -4.51 -3.31
N GLN A 79 -7.74 -4.65 -3.82
CA GLN A 79 -8.60 -5.77 -3.47
C GLN A 79 -7.95 -7.12 -3.81
N ASP A 80 -7.31 -7.22 -4.97
CA ASP A 80 -6.64 -8.45 -5.42
C ASP A 80 -5.43 -8.80 -4.52
N GLU A 81 -4.65 -7.81 -4.10
CA GLU A 81 -3.54 -7.98 -3.17
C GLU A 81 -3.99 -8.41 -1.77
N VAL A 82 -5.09 -7.86 -1.29
CA VAL A 82 -5.71 -8.28 -0.01
C VAL A 82 -6.18 -9.73 -0.09
N ASN A 83 -6.82 -10.14 -1.19
CA ASN A 83 -7.20 -11.54 -1.41
C ASN A 83 -5.95 -12.45 -1.52
N ALA A 84 -4.89 -11.99 -2.20
CA ALA A 84 -3.62 -12.73 -2.32
C ALA A 84 -2.96 -12.99 -0.95
N ALA A 85 -3.11 -12.09 0.00
CA ALA A 85 -2.57 -12.29 1.35
C ALA A 85 -3.21 -13.48 2.10
N LEU A 86 -4.39 -13.95 1.68
CA LEU A 86 -5.04 -15.16 2.20
C LEU A 86 -5.07 -16.32 1.20
N LEU A 87 -4.37 -16.20 0.07
CA LEU A 87 -4.39 -17.20 -1.00
C LEU A 87 -4.01 -18.59 -0.51
N SER A 88 -4.87 -19.57 -0.76
CA SER A 88 -4.65 -20.99 -0.47
C SER A 88 -4.67 -21.87 -1.71
N ASP A 89 -5.35 -21.42 -2.79
CA ASP A 89 -5.49 -22.15 -4.04
C ASP A 89 -4.97 -21.29 -5.21
N VAL A 90 -3.98 -21.81 -5.94
CA VAL A 90 -3.38 -21.18 -7.12
C VAL A 90 -4.41 -20.94 -8.23
N ALA A 91 -5.44 -21.79 -8.35
CA ALA A 91 -6.51 -21.62 -9.34
C ALA A 91 -7.32 -20.33 -9.17
N SER A 92 -7.23 -19.70 -7.99
CA SER A 92 -7.85 -18.38 -7.72
C SER A 92 -7.09 -17.22 -8.36
N VAL A 93 -5.92 -17.44 -8.93
CA VAL A 93 -5.06 -16.39 -9.52
C VAL A 93 -5.14 -16.44 -11.04
N SER A 94 -5.44 -15.30 -11.65
CA SER A 94 -5.34 -15.13 -13.12
C SER A 94 -4.45 -13.91 -13.41
N LEU A 95 -3.41 -14.11 -14.21
CA LEU A 95 -2.52 -13.03 -14.64
C LEU A 95 -3.27 -12.05 -15.54
N THR A 96 -2.91 -10.79 -15.45
CA THR A 96 -3.47 -9.73 -16.30
C THR A 96 -2.46 -9.34 -17.38
N ASP A 97 -2.97 -8.93 -18.56
CA ASP A 97 -2.17 -8.34 -19.63
C ASP A 97 -2.01 -6.83 -19.40
N SER A 98 -1.48 -6.45 -18.22
CA SER A 98 -1.27 -5.06 -17.88
C SER A 98 0.17 -4.58 -18.09
N GLN A 99 0.41 -3.30 -17.94
CA GLN A 99 1.76 -2.71 -18.04
C GLN A 99 2.68 -3.12 -16.88
N VAL A 100 2.14 -3.73 -15.85
CA VAL A 100 2.85 -4.19 -14.65
C VAL A 100 2.53 -5.66 -14.41
N SER A 101 3.43 -6.35 -13.72
CA SER A 101 3.17 -7.72 -13.26
C SER A 101 2.14 -7.68 -12.14
N ASP A 102 0.87 -7.89 -12.49
CA ASP A 102 -0.22 -8.00 -11.52
C ASP A 102 -1.17 -9.17 -11.87
N ALA A 103 -2.12 -9.44 -10.99
CA ALA A 103 -3.08 -10.51 -11.17
C ALA A 103 -4.45 -10.14 -10.59
N ARG A 104 -5.49 -10.76 -11.13
CA ARG A 104 -6.78 -10.86 -10.47
C ARG A 104 -6.75 -12.03 -9.50
N VAL A 105 -7.18 -11.80 -8.27
CA VAL A 105 -7.21 -12.83 -7.23
C VAL A 105 -8.62 -12.96 -6.68
N ALA A 106 -9.29 -14.05 -7.04
CA ALA A 106 -10.62 -14.34 -6.53
C ALA A 106 -10.56 -14.67 -5.03
N GLY A 107 -11.52 -14.14 -4.27
CA GLY A 107 -11.59 -14.38 -2.82
C GLY A 107 -12.71 -13.61 -2.15
N ASP A 108 -12.96 -13.91 -0.89
CA ASP A 108 -13.84 -13.12 -0.03
C ASP A 108 -13.02 -11.97 0.58
N THR A 109 -13.03 -10.84 -0.10
CA THR A 109 -12.29 -9.64 0.33
C THR A 109 -12.72 -9.16 1.71
N LYS A 110 -13.99 -9.31 2.09
CA LYS A 110 -14.48 -8.89 3.41
C LYS A 110 -13.86 -9.77 4.51
N ALA A 111 -13.86 -11.07 4.29
CA ALA A 111 -13.22 -12.01 5.21
C ALA A 111 -11.69 -11.77 5.25
N ALA A 112 -11.08 -11.45 4.11
CA ALA A 112 -9.65 -11.16 4.04
C ALA A 112 -9.27 -9.90 4.84
N ILE A 113 -10.04 -8.81 4.71
CA ILE A 113 -9.85 -7.59 5.49
C ILE A 113 -9.89 -7.90 7.00
N ALA A 114 -10.93 -8.58 7.46
CA ALA A 114 -11.07 -8.94 8.87
C ALA A 114 -9.88 -9.77 9.35
N ALA A 115 -9.51 -10.81 8.61
CA ALA A 115 -8.42 -11.70 8.97
C ALA A 115 -7.03 -11.01 8.99
N LEU A 116 -6.80 -9.99 8.16
CA LEU A 116 -5.56 -9.22 8.18
C LEU A 116 -5.52 -8.25 9.38
N LEU A 117 -6.62 -7.54 9.65
CA LEU A 117 -6.72 -6.63 10.80
C LEU A 117 -6.60 -7.37 12.15
N GLU A 118 -7.20 -8.57 12.28
CA GLU A 118 -7.06 -9.40 13.49
C GLU A 118 -5.61 -9.79 13.84
N ARG A 119 -4.65 -9.60 12.92
CA ARG A 119 -3.24 -9.95 13.12
C ARG A 119 -2.35 -8.81 13.60
N GLY A 120 -2.91 -7.63 13.88
CA GLY A 120 -2.15 -6.54 14.46
C GLY A 120 -2.40 -5.15 13.90
N PRO A 121 -2.56 -4.96 12.58
CA PRO A 121 -2.72 -3.63 12.01
C PRO A 121 -3.92 -2.86 12.58
N GLU A 122 -3.72 -1.57 12.86
CA GLU A 122 -4.81 -0.67 13.27
C GLU A 122 -5.68 -0.24 12.07
N ALA A 123 -5.10 -0.26 10.85
CA ALA A 123 -5.80 0.14 9.63
C ALA A 123 -5.35 -0.68 8.42
N LEU A 124 -6.31 -0.91 7.50
CA LEU A 124 -6.08 -1.46 6.18
C LEU A 124 -6.70 -0.55 5.13
N VAL A 125 -5.86 -0.03 4.22
CA VAL A 125 -6.24 0.92 3.16
C VAL A 125 -6.36 0.17 1.84
N ILE A 126 -7.57 0.14 1.28
CA ILE A 126 -7.83 -0.48 -0.03
C ILE A 126 -7.88 0.59 -1.11
N LYS A 127 -6.95 0.50 -2.07
CA LYS A 127 -6.93 1.29 -3.31
C LYS A 127 -7.99 0.74 -4.27
N THR A 128 -8.90 1.58 -4.78
CA THR A 128 -10.00 1.15 -5.66
C THR A 128 -9.99 1.87 -7.02
N GLY A 129 -8.82 2.33 -7.45
CA GLY A 129 -8.61 3.04 -8.71
C GLY A 129 -9.38 4.35 -8.77
N GLU A 130 -10.13 4.58 -9.85
CA GLU A 130 -10.92 5.81 -10.05
C GLU A 130 -11.93 6.11 -8.93
N ARG A 131 -12.37 5.09 -8.22
CA ARG A 131 -13.30 5.24 -7.08
C ARG A 131 -12.61 5.72 -5.81
N GLY A 132 -11.28 5.89 -5.81
CA GLY A 132 -10.49 6.35 -4.68
C GLY A 132 -10.01 5.24 -3.76
N SER A 133 -10.27 5.36 -2.46
CA SER A 133 -9.80 4.39 -1.48
C SER A 133 -10.80 4.20 -0.32
N ARG A 134 -10.58 3.15 0.45
CA ARG A 134 -11.31 2.88 1.70
C ARG A 134 -10.34 2.54 2.80
N VAL A 135 -10.45 3.20 3.94
CA VAL A 135 -9.70 2.88 5.14
C VAL A 135 -10.57 2.06 6.07
N HIS A 136 -10.19 0.83 6.30
CA HIS A 136 -10.84 -0.08 7.24
C HIS A 136 -10.05 -0.08 8.54
N LEU A 137 -10.67 0.37 9.62
CA LEU A 137 -10.03 0.42 10.94
C LEU A 137 -10.30 -0.87 11.72
N HIS A 138 -9.38 -1.22 12.60
CA HIS A 138 -9.53 -2.36 13.52
C HIS A 138 -10.79 -2.23 14.40
N SER A 139 -11.25 -1.00 14.66
CA SER A 139 -12.51 -0.73 15.38
C SER A 139 -13.77 -1.17 14.65
N GLY A 140 -13.66 -1.51 13.36
CA GLY A 140 -14.78 -1.81 12.47
C GLY A 140 -15.32 -0.59 11.69
N GLU A 141 -14.81 0.61 11.96
CA GLU A 141 -15.14 1.80 11.17
C GLU A 141 -14.57 1.69 9.77
N VAL A 142 -15.30 2.20 8.77
CA VAL A 142 -14.86 2.27 7.38
C VAL A 142 -15.00 3.70 6.87
N ILE A 143 -13.89 4.30 6.49
CA ILE A 143 -13.82 5.65 5.93
C ILE A 143 -13.70 5.52 4.42
N ALA A 144 -14.74 5.96 3.70
CA ALA A 144 -14.72 6.01 2.24
C ALA A 144 -14.13 7.35 1.78
N VAL A 145 -13.10 7.28 0.93
CA VAL A 145 -12.40 8.46 0.42
C VAL A 145 -12.52 8.48 -1.10
N PRO A 146 -13.27 9.42 -1.70
CA PRO A 146 -13.53 9.43 -3.12
C PRO A 146 -12.23 9.65 -3.91
N GLY A 147 -12.21 9.11 -5.15
CA GLY A 147 -11.13 9.35 -6.09
C GLY A 147 -11.29 10.67 -6.85
N PHE A 148 -10.46 10.83 -7.86
CA PHE A 148 -10.52 11.96 -8.78
C PHE A 148 -10.73 11.44 -10.19
N PRO A 149 -11.74 11.94 -10.94
CA PRO A 149 -11.97 11.53 -12.31
C PRO A 149 -10.86 12.10 -13.21
N VAL A 150 -10.07 11.22 -13.79
CA VAL A 150 -8.98 11.57 -14.72
C VAL A 150 -8.92 10.58 -15.86
N GLU A 151 -8.40 11.02 -17.01
CA GLU A 151 -8.06 10.12 -18.10
C GLU A 151 -6.77 9.38 -17.76
N VAL A 152 -6.84 8.05 -17.75
CA VAL A 152 -5.69 7.20 -17.40
C VAL A 152 -4.85 6.95 -18.63
N TYR A 153 -3.60 7.39 -18.58
CA TYR A 153 -2.63 7.22 -19.64
C TYR A 153 -1.63 6.09 -19.35
N ASN A 154 -1.18 5.99 -18.11
CA ASN A 154 -0.24 4.99 -17.66
C ASN A 154 -0.48 4.67 -16.17
N ILE A 155 -0.61 3.40 -15.82
CA ILE A 155 -0.87 2.97 -14.43
C ILE A 155 0.40 2.79 -13.59
N LEU A 156 1.59 2.80 -14.23
CA LEU A 156 2.86 2.55 -13.54
C LEU A 156 3.15 3.65 -12.52
N GLY A 157 3.43 3.24 -11.28
CA GLY A 157 3.75 4.15 -10.18
C GLY A 157 2.55 4.77 -9.46
N ALA A 158 1.31 4.46 -9.88
CA ALA A 158 0.12 4.96 -9.21
C ALA A 158 0.03 4.54 -7.74
N GLY A 159 0.42 3.28 -7.43
CA GLY A 159 0.49 2.75 -6.08
C GLY A 159 1.52 3.50 -5.23
N ASP A 160 2.73 3.67 -5.76
CA ASP A 160 3.83 4.37 -5.09
C ASP A 160 3.47 5.84 -4.82
N ALA A 161 2.83 6.50 -5.79
CA ALA A 161 2.36 7.88 -5.63
C ALA A 161 1.27 7.98 -4.54
N PHE A 162 0.32 7.03 -4.53
CA PHE A 162 -0.66 6.94 -3.46
C PHE A 162 0.02 6.73 -2.11
N GLY A 163 0.93 5.76 -1.99
CA GLY A 163 1.69 5.47 -0.77
C GLY A 163 2.43 6.72 -0.27
N GLY A 164 3.21 7.36 -1.14
CA GLY A 164 3.94 8.58 -0.81
C GLY A 164 3.06 9.71 -0.30
N GLY A 165 1.92 9.98 -0.96
CA GLY A 165 0.95 10.98 -0.51
C GLY A 165 0.30 10.62 0.82
N PHE A 166 -0.12 9.38 0.99
CA PHE A 166 -0.72 8.87 2.22
C PHE A 166 0.25 8.98 3.40
N LEU A 167 1.47 8.51 3.24
CA LEU A 167 2.54 8.58 4.24
C LEU A 167 2.91 10.02 4.59
N PHE A 168 2.92 10.92 3.60
CA PHE A 168 3.13 12.35 3.86
C PHE A 168 2.07 12.93 4.80
N GLY A 169 0.80 12.56 4.62
CA GLY A 169 -0.28 12.96 5.52
C GLY A 169 -0.09 12.40 6.94
N LEU A 170 0.16 11.09 7.05
CA LEU A 170 0.42 10.44 8.34
C LEU A 170 1.64 11.05 9.07
N ALA A 171 2.72 11.38 8.35
CA ALA A 171 3.89 12.02 8.92
C ALA A 171 3.61 13.43 9.47
N ARG A 172 2.46 14.02 9.14
CA ARG A 172 1.98 15.32 9.63
C ARG A 172 0.83 15.22 10.60
N ASP A 173 0.57 14.01 11.09
CA ASP A 173 -0.52 13.71 12.02
C ASP A 173 -1.91 14.11 11.47
N TRP A 174 -2.09 14.02 10.12
CA TRP A 174 -3.38 14.21 9.50
C TRP A 174 -4.26 12.98 9.77
N ASP A 175 -5.57 13.19 9.80
CA ASP A 175 -6.52 12.07 9.91
C ASP A 175 -6.47 11.13 8.69
N TRP A 176 -7.12 10.00 8.83
CA TRP A 176 -7.16 8.95 7.80
C TRP A 176 -7.76 9.43 6.48
N TYR A 177 -8.85 10.22 6.56
CA TYR A 177 -9.52 10.72 5.35
C TYR A 177 -8.59 11.63 4.56
N ARG A 178 -8.04 12.65 5.20
CA ARG A 178 -7.17 13.64 4.56
C ARG A 178 -5.89 13.00 4.01
N SER A 179 -5.29 12.08 4.77
CA SER A 179 -4.10 11.35 4.31
C SER A 179 -4.40 10.50 3.07
N ALA A 180 -5.51 9.74 3.07
CA ALA A 180 -5.91 8.93 1.94
C ALA A 180 -6.39 9.78 0.74
N ARG A 181 -7.00 10.95 0.99
CA ARG A 181 -7.39 11.90 -0.06
C ARG A 181 -6.17 12.46 -0.79
N LEU A 182 -5.09 12.77 -0.05
CA LEU A 182 -3.80 13.15 -0.64
C LEU A 182 -3.21 12.00 -1.46
N GLY A 183 -3.22 10.77 -0.95
CA GLY A 183 -2.80 9.60 -1.69
C GLY A 183 -3.57 9.42 -3.00
N ASN A 184 -4.91 9.55 -2.97
CA ASN A 184 -5.75 9.49 -4.17
C ASN A 184 -5.39 10.58 -5.19
N ALA A 185 -5.10 11.81 -4.75
CA ALA A 185 -4.69 12.91 -5.61
C ALA A 185 -3.35 12.63 -6.29
N CYS A 186 -2.35 12.17 -5.51
CA CYS A 186 -1.04 11.83 -6.04
C CYS A 186 -1.13 10.70 -7.09
N GLY A 187 -1.88 9.63 -6.81
CA GLY A 187 -2.12 8.55 -7.76
C GLY A 187 -2.83 9.03 -9.02
N ALA A 188 -3.87 9.87 -8.88
CA ALA A 188 -4.60 10.43 -10.01
C ALA A 188 -3.71 11.30 -10.91
N ILE A 189 -2.82 12.11 -10.34
CA ILE A 189 -1.88 12.93 -11.13
C ILE A 189 -0.90 12.06 -11.91
N VAL A 190 -0.32 11.03 -11.27
CA VAL A 190 0.70 10.17 -11.91
C VAL A 190 0.11 9.41 -13.09
N VAL A 191 -1.10 8.88 -13.00
CA VAL A 191 -1.70 8.10 -14.10
C VAL A 191 -2.00 8.92 -15.36
N THR A 192 -2.00 10.25 -15.27
CA THR A 192 -2.14 11.14 -16.44
C THR A 192 -0.82 11.43 -17.15
N LYS A 193 0.31 10.90 -16.66
CA LYS A 193 1.66 11.20 -17.14
C LYS A 193 2.35 9.96 -17.72
N HIS A 194 3.36 10.19 -18.54
CA HIS A 194 4.21 9.13 -19.10
C HIS A 194 5.39 8.83 -18.18
N GLY A 195 5.23 7.91 -17.28
CA GLY A 195 6.34 7.45 -16.45
C GLY A 195 5.95 7.22 -15.01
N CYS A 196 6.94 7.01 -14.16
CA CYS A 196 6.77 6.61 -12.77
C CYS A 196 7.44 7.64 -11.83
N ALA A 197 8.60 7.34 -11.31
CA ALA A 197 9.28 8.14 -10.28
C ALA A 197 9.54 9.60 -10.66
N ASN A 198 9.86 9.87 -11.93
CA ASN A 198 10.13 11.22 -12.43
C ASN A 198 8.90 12.12 -12.54
N PHE A 199 7.70 11.57 -12.32
CA PHE A 199 6.43 12.27 -12.45
C PHE A 199 5.63 12.31 -11.16
N MET A 200 6.25 11.98 -10.04
CA MET A 200 5.65 12.16 -8.72
C MET A 200 5.35 13.64 -8.51
N PRO A 201 4.11 13.99 -8.08
CA PRO A 201 3.71 15.38 -7.98
C PRO A 201 4.37 16.08 -6.79
N THR A 202 4.63 17.36 -6.97
CA THR A 202 4.93 18.27 -5.86
C THR A 202 3.65 18.62 -5.10
N MET A 203 3.77 19.13 -3.89
CA MET A 203 2.60 19.58 -3.11
C MET A 203 1.84 20.72 -3.82
N ASP A 204 2.56 21.62 -4.49
CA ASP A 204 1.91 22.73 -5.23
C ASP A 204 1.09 22.20 -6.41
N GLU A 205 1.60 21.20 -7.13
CA GLU A 205 0.83 20.51 -8.20
C GLU A 205 -0.41 19.82 -7.64
N VAL A 206 -0.28 19.15 -6.50
CA VAL A 206 -1.42 18.51 -5.84
C VAL A 206 -2.47 19.55 -5.43
N MET A 207 -2.06 20.63 -4.79
CA MET A 207 -2.99 21.68 -4.33
C MET A 207 -3.73 22.33 -5.49
N ALA A 208 -3.04 22.61 -6.60
CA ALA A 208 -3.67 23.10 -7.83
C ALA A 208 -4.63 22.08 -8.46
N PHE A 209 -4.28 20.79 -8.44
CA PHE A 209 -5.10 19.71 -8.98
C PHE A 209 -6.40 19.52 -8.17
N VAL A 210 -6.34 19.56 -6.85
CA VAL A 210 -7.51 19.28 -5.99
C VAL A 210 -8.45 20.48 -5.83
N GLU A 211 -8.01 21.71 -6.16
CA GLU A 211 -8.81 22.92 -5.97
C GLU A 211 -10.24 22.86 -6.54
N PRO A 212 -10.46 22.35 -7.78
CA PRO A 212 -11.81 22.21 -8.34
C PRO A 212 -12.68 21.14 -7.64
N TYR A 213 -12.08 20.26 -6.85
CA TYR A 213 -12.74 19.12 -6.20
C TYR A 213 -12.97 19.32 -4.69
N GLY A 214 -12.85 20.56 -4.18
CA GLY A 214 -13.12 20.86 -2.78
C GLY A 214 -11.91 20.66 -1.85
N ARG A 215 -10.70 20.68 -2.41
CA ARG A 215 -9.43 20.52 -1.68
C ARG A 215 -9.25 19.11 -1.07
N LEU A 216 -8.45 19.02 -0.01
CA LEU A 216 -8.15 17.75 0.69
C LEU A 216 -9.06 17.50 1.92
N ASP A 217 -9.94 18.44 2.19
CA ASP A 217 -10.83 18.38 3.38
C ASP A 217 -12.12 17.63 3.03
#